data_48a08c104b28a98626ea69f8eee37eb1
#
_entry.id   48a08c104b28a98626ea69f8eee37eb1
#
_cell.length_a   1.000
_cell.length_b   1.000
_cell.length_c   1.000
_cell.angle_alpha   90.00
_cell.angle_beta   90.00
_cell.angle_gamma   90.00
#
_symmetry.space_group_name_H-M   'P 1'
#
loop_
_entity.id
_entity.type
_entity.pdbx_description
1 polymer ?
#
loop_
_entity_poly.entity_id
_entity_poly.type
_entity_poly.pdbx_seq_one_letter_code
_entity_poly.pdbx_strand_id
1 'polypeptide(L)'
;MLLLAVLASEARPQASGEATYAALAAILAERCVMCHSGDAAPAGLRLDSFEALLKGSLKGPVVKAGDPAASELIRRLRGTAQPRMPMTGPPFLPESQIALFERWVAAGLPRGDAARAETPVKAAPARLAPGVAVTYAHVAPIFAARCAKCHADKGVMGPAPEGYRLTSYAATLATVDRVRVVPGKPLASELVRRIRGQARPRMPFDGPPYLTDDEIRLIEDWITQGARSTEGVAAAVPTGAAVRLHGTLGARWQLDGLPLAVGARTRIDKAPAPGDYVEVRGRLGEAAVVEVERLRRR
;
A
#
# COMPACT_ATOMS: atom_id res chain seq x y z
N MET A 1 -53.01 -34.74 -34.37
CA MET A 1 -51.98 -33.82 -34.83
C MET A 1 -51.61 -32.88 -33.68
N LEU A 2 -50.52 -33.18 -33.01
CA LEU A 2 -50.00 -32.35 -31.93
C LEU A 2 -48.89 -31.43 -32.51
N LEU A 3 -49.13 -30.12 -32.48
CA LEU A 3 -48.09 -29.13 -32.84
C LEU A 3 -47.16 -28.96 -31.61
N LEU A 4 -45.89 -29.34 -31.78
CA LEU A 4 -44.81 -28.94 -30.87
C LEU A 4 -44.37 -27.52 -31.22
N ALA A 5 -44.61 -26.56 -30.35
CA ALA A 5 -44.03 -25.25 -30.43
C ALA A 5 -42.60 -25.30 -29.91
N VAL A 6 -41.59 -25.09 -30.78
CA VAL A 6 -40.19 -24.92 -30.41
C VAL A 6 -40.03 -23.50 -29.93
N LEU A 7 -39.82 -23.33 -28.59
CA LEU A 7 -39.41 -22.05 -28.01
C LEU A 7 -37.92 -21.82 -28.33
N ALA A 8 -37.65 -20.94 -29.27
CA ALA A 8 -36.32 -20.41 -29.50
C ALA A 8 -35.92 -19.52 -28.30
N SER A 9 -34.95 -20.01 -27.53
CA SER A 9 -34.30 -19.20 -26.44
C SER A 9 -33.42 -18.13 -27.10
N GLU A 10 -33.92 -16.91 -27.17
CA GLU A 10 -33.08 -15.76 -27.54
C GLU A 10 -32.07 -15.51 -26.43
N ALA A 11 -30.79 -15.80 -26.73
CA ALA A 11 -29.67 -15.42 -25.89
C ALA A 11 -29.63 -13.88 -25.82
N ARG A 12 -29.98 -13.32 -24.65
CA ARG A 12 -29.80 -11.90 -24.36
C ARG A 12 -28.31 -11.56 -24.53
N PRO A 13 -27.96 -10.52 -25.32
CA PRO A 13 -26.60 -10.06 -25.37
C PRO A 13 -26.20 -9.58 -23.96
N GLN A 14 -25.13 -10.17 -23.41
CA GLN A 14 -24.50 -9.67 -22.17
C GLN A 14 -24.09 -8.23 -22.45
N ALA A 15 -24.58 -7.31 -21.63
CA ALA A 15 -24.21 -5.90 -21.70
C ALA A 15 -22.68 -5.79 -21.63
N SER A 16 -22.06 -5.50 -22.77
CA SER A 16 -20.65 -5.14 -22.85
C SER A 16 -20.50 -3.80 -22.12
N GLY A 17 -20.08 -3.83 -20.86
CA GLY A 17 -19.81 -2.63 -20.09
C GLY A 17 -18.88 -1.72 -20.88
N GLU A 18 -19.22 -0.43 -20.96
CA GLU A 18 -18.42 0.57 -21.68
C GLU A 18 -16.96 0.50 -21.21
N ALA A 19 -16.04 0.43 -22.14
CA ALA A 19 -14.62 0.41 -21.86
C ALA A 19 -14.18 1.84 -21.50
N THR A 20 -14.26 2.18 -20.21
CA THR A 20 -13.89 3.49 -19.66
C THR A 20 -12.69 3.36 -18.71
N TYR A 21 -11.99 4.47 -18.42
CA TYR A 21 -10.94 4.46 -17.40
C TYR A 21 -11.46 3.96 -16.05
N ALA A 22 -12.69 4.31 -15.70
CA ALA A 22 -13.34 3.81 -14.48
C ALA A 22 -13.38 2.27 -14.43
N ALA A 23 -13.62 1.60 -15.55
CA ALA A 23 -13.59 0.14 -15.64
C ALA A 23 -12.17 -0.44 -15.54
N LEU A 24 -11.13 0.33 -15.91
CA LEU A 24 -9.73 -0.07 -15.81
C LEU A 24 -9.12 0.20 -14.44
N ALA A 25 -9.67 1.12 -13.67
CA ALA A 25 -9.09 1.63 -12.43
C ALA A 25 -8.74 0.53 -11.42
N ALA A 26 -9.61 -0.48 -11.29
CA ALA A 26 -9.35 -1.63 -10.41
C ALA A 26 -8.15 -2.47 -10.87
N ILE A 27 -8.02 -2.70 -12.18
CA ILE A 27 -6.88 -3.47 -12.75
C ILE A 27 -5.58 -2.67 -12.59
N LEU A 28 -5.62 -1.35 -12.85
CA LEU A 28 -4.49 -0.46 -12.68
C LEU A 28 -4.02 -0.44 -11.22
N ALA A 29 -4.94 -0.29 -10.28
CA ALA A 29 -4.65 -0.28 -8.85
C ALA A 29 -4.02 -1.59 -8.38
N GLU A 30 -4.53 -2.72 -8.84
CA GLU A 30 -4.04 -4.04 -8.44
C GLU A 30 -2.68 -4.40 -9.06
N ARG A 31 -2.47 -4.06 -10.35
CA ARG A 31 -1.38 -4.64 -11.13
C ARG A 31 -0.29 -3.65 -11.55
N CYS A 32 -0.55 -2.34 -11.48
CA CYS A 32 0.32 -1.33 -12.10
C CYS A 32 0.77 -0.24 -11.12
N VAL A 33 -0.17 0.31 -10.33
CA VAL A 33 0.05 1.47 -9.46
C VAL A 33 1.14 1.22 -8.41
N MET A 34 1.34 -0.03 -8.00
CA MET A 34 2.41 -0.40 -7.07
C MET A 34 3.80 0.10 -7.52
N CYS A 35 4.09 0.06 -8.82
CA CYS A 35 5.35 0.55 -9.38
C CYS A 35 5.18 1.91 -10.06
N HIS A 36 4.00 2.18 -10.62
CA HIS A 36 3.72 3.36 -11.43
C HIS A 36 2.91 4.41 -10.67
N SER A 37 3.42 4.86 -9.49
CA SER A 37 2.84 5.93 -8.68
C SER A 37 3.91 6.78 -8.00
N GLY A 38 3.54 8.01 -7.63
CA GLY A 38 4.43 8.94 -6.93
C GLY A 38 5.61 9.43 -7.78
N ASP A 39 6.52 10.20 -7.15
CA ASP A 39 7.62 10.89 -7.84
C ASP A 39 8.75 9.96 -8.31
N ALA A 40 8.83 8.76 -7.72
CA ALA A 40 9.83 7.75 -8.08
C ALA A 40 9.32 6.73 -9.12
N ALA A 41 8.20 6.99 -9.78
CA ALA A 41 7.65 6.10 -10.79
C ALA A 41 8.64 5.85 -11.94
N PRO A 42 8.88 4.57 -12.35
CA PRO A 42 9.79 4.24 -13.43
C PRO A 42 9.47 5.03 -14.71
N ALA A 43 10.49 5.63 -15.31
CA ALA A 43 10.38 6.52 -16.46
C ALA A 43 9.40 7.71 -16.27
N GLY A 44 9.11 8.09 -15.01
CA GLY A 44 8.14 9.13 -14.68
C GLY A 44 6.69 8.78 -15.04
N LEU A 45 6.40 7.53 -15.41
CA LEU A 45 5.05 7.08 -15.78
C LEU A 45 4.23 6.81 -14.52
N ARG A 46 3.18 7.59 -14.32
CA ARG A 46 2.20 7.38 -13.26
C ARG A 46 0.89 6.85 -13.85
N LEU A 47 0.34 5.83 -13.21
CA LEU A 47 -0.91 5.16 -13.60
C LEU A 47 -1.96 5.20 -12.47
N ASP A 48 -1.73 6.04 -11.49
CA ASP A 48 -2.53 6.21 -10.28
C ASP A 48 -3.72 7.19 -10.45
N SER A 49 -3.80 7.89 -11.57
CA SER A 49 -4.94 8.72 -11.94
C SER A 49 -5.09 8.80 -13.47
N PHE A 50 -6.30 9.18 -13.91
CA PHE A 50 -6.59 9.37 -15.33
C PHE A 50 -5.68 10.42 -15.96
N GLU A 51 -5.54 11.56 -15.29
CA GLU A 51 -4.72 12.68 -15.74
C GLU A 51 -3.23 12.30 -15.82
N ALA A 52 -2.74 11.55 -14.83
CA ALA A 52 -1.35 11.11 -14.81
C ALA A 52 -1.06 10.10 -15.93
N LEU A 53 -1.99 9.19 -16.21
CA LEU A 53 -1.87 8.25 -17.33
C LEU A 53 -1.83 8.99 -18.67
N LEU A 54 -2.71 9.97 -18.87
CA LEU A 54 -2.73 10.78 -20.11
C LEU A 54 -1.48 11.65 -20.29
N LYS A 55 -0.90 12.13 -19.18
CA LYS A 55 0.38 12.85 -19.19
C LYS A 55 1.51 12.00 -19.78
N GLY A 56 1.45 10.68 -19.57
CA GLY A 56 2.42 9.73 -20.08
C GLY A 56 3.71 9.67 -19.24
N SER A 57 4.82 9.35 -19.91
CA SER A 57 6.14 9.16 -19.33
C SER A 57 7.11 10.27 -19.71
N LEU A 58 8.33 10.25 -19.17
CA LEU A 58 9.44 11.13 -19.61
C LEU A 58 9.77 10.96 -21.11
N LYS A 59 9.34 9.85 -21.74
CA LYS A 59 9.53 9.59 -23.17
C LYS A 59 8.34 10.01 -24.03
N GLY A 60 7.28 10.57 -23.42
CA GLY A 60 6.06 10.99 -24.09
C GLY A 60 4.82 10.16 -23.74
N PRO A 61 3.71 10.36 -24.46
CA PRO A 61 2.45 9.66 -24.24
C PRO A 61 2.61 8.14 -24.39
N VAL A 62 1.97 7.40 -23.51
CA VAL A 62 1.96 5.92 -23.51
C VAL A 62 0.67 5.33 -24.10
N VAL A 63 -0.33 6.17 -24.31
CA VAL A 63 -1.59 5.83 -25.00
C VAL A 63 -1.87 6.84 -26.12
N LYS A 64 -2.40 6.34 -27.23
CA LYS A 64 -2.81 7.14 -28.39
C LYS A 64 -4.29 6.87 -28.64
N ALA A 65 -5.12 7.87 -28.42
CA ALA A 65 -6.57 7.73 -28.59
C ALA A 65 -6.92 7.19 -29.99
N GLY A 66 -7.78 6.19 -30.04
CA GLY A 66 -8.21 5.53 -31.27
C GLY A 66 -7.21 4.52 -31.87
N ASP A 67 -5.99 4.41 -31.32
CA ASP A 67 -4.93 3.58 -31.89
C ASP A 67 -4.26 2.68 -30.84
N PRO A 68 -4.86 1.52 -30.52
CA PRO A 68 -4.28 0.57 -29.58
C PRO A 68 -2.89 0.05 -30.01
N ALA A 69 -2.70 -0.19 -31.32
CA ALA A 69 -1.46 -0.76 -31.83
C ALA A 69 -0.25 0.20 -31.67
N ALA A 70 -0.47 1.51 -31.79
CA ALA A 70 0.55 2.52 -31.56
C ALA A 70 0.69 2.93 -30.10
N SER A 71 -0.14 2.42 -29.20
CA SER A 71 -0.08 2.71 -27.77
C SER A 71 0.97 1.84 -27.07
N GLU A 72 2.01 2.49 -26.51
CA GLU A 72 3.11 1.80 -25.82
C GLU A 72 2.60 0.96 -24.64
N LEU A 73 1.58 1.45 -23.92
CA LEU A 73 0.94 0.70 -22.84
C LEU A 73 0.43 -0.65 -23.34
N ILE A 74 -0.31 -0.67 -24.46
CA ILE A 74 -0.86 -1.90 -25.04
C ILE A 74 0.25 -2.83 -25.51
N ARG A 75 1.26 -2.30 -26.19
CA ARG A 75 2.39 -3.08 -26.68
C ARG A 75 3.14 -3.78 -25.53
N ARG A 76 3.27 -3.11 -24.37
CA ARG A 76 3.89 -3.71 -23.18
C ARG A 76 3.00 -4.75 -22.52
N LEU A 77 1.70 -4.53 -22.44
CA LEU A 77 0.76 -5.54 -21.93
C LEU A 77 0.75 -6.80 -22.82
N ARG A 78 0.81 -6.62 -24.12
CA ARG A 78 0.92 -7.72 -25.12
C ARG A 78 2.30 -8.40 -25.11
N GLY A 79 3.34 -7.73 -24.63
CA GLY A 79 4.73 -8.20 -24.69
C GLY A 79 5.40 -7.97 -26.04
N THR A 80 4.79 -7.19 -26.94
CA THR A 80 5.40 -6.78 -28.23
C THR A 80 6.40 -5.64 -28.05
N ALA A 81 6.43 -4.99 -26.89
CA ALA A 81 7.48 -4.08 -26.44
C ALA A 81 8.09 -4.57 -25.11
N GLN A 82 9.39 -4.32 -24.92
CA GLN A 82 10.13 -4.77 -23.72
C GLN A 82 10.46 -3.60 -22.78
N PRO A 83 10.46 -3.87 -21.44
CA PRO A 83 10.02 -5.11 -20.78
C PRO A 83 8.51 -5.29 -20.88
N ARG A 84 8.05 -6.55 -20.95
CA ARG A 84 6.62 -6.86 -20.87
C ARG A 84 6.08 -6.47 -19.49
N MET A 85 4.88 -5.91 -19.46
CA MET A 85 4.22 -5.48 -18.23
C MET A 85 2.99 -6.33 -17.88
N PRO A 86 2.66 -6.46 -16.60
CA PRO A 86 3.46 -6.05 -15.43
C PRO A 86 4.71 -6.92 -15.27
N MET A 87 5.81 -6.34 -14.77
CA MET A 87 7.08 -7.07 -14.54
C MET A 87 6.95 -8.16 -13.44
N THR A 88 5.87 -8.18 -12.71
CA THR A 88 5.53 -9.23 -11.73
C THR A 88 5.01 -10.51 -12.37
N GLY A 89 4.80 -10.53 -13.68
CA GLY A 89 4.42 -11.73 -14.41
C GLY A 89 5.55 -12.74 -14.59
N PRO A 90 5.29 -14.01 -14.98
CA PRO A 90 3.97 -14.63 -15.03
C PRO A 90 3.34 -14.88 -13.65
N PRO A 91 1.99 -14.89 -13.52
CA PRO A 91 1.03 -14.69 -14.59
C PRO A 91 0.90 -13.23 -15.01
N PHE A 92 0.86 -13.00 -16.33
CA PHE A 92 0.54 -11.68 -16.90
C PHE A 92 -0.97 -11.41 -16.85
N LEU A 93 -1.40 -10.25 -17.35
CA LEU A 93 -2.83 -9.96 -17.43
C LEU A 93 -3.54 -10.98 -18.33
N PRO A 94 -4.75 -11.46 -17.93
CA PRO A 94 -5.59 -12.28 -18.79
C PRO A 94 -5.99 -11.54 -20.08
N GLU A 95 -6.23 -12.27 -21.15
CA GLU A 95 -6.63 -11.72 -22.45
C GLU A 95 -7.83 -10.78 -22.35
N SER A 96 -8.84 -11.13 -21.55
CA SER A 96 -10.03 -10.31 -21.32
C SER A 96 -9.71 -8.93 -20.73
N GLN A 97 -8.71 -8.84 -19.84
CA GLN A 97 -8.27 -7.57 -19.28
C GLN A 97 -7.48 -6.75 -20.31
N ILE A 98 -6.57 -7.39 -21.07
CA ILE A 98 -5.82 -6.70 -22.14
C ILE A 98 -6.79 -6.15 -23.19
N ALA A 99 -7.76 -6.96 -23.62
CA ALA A 99 -8.80 -6.53 -24.55
C ALA A 99 -9.65 -5.36 -24.01
N LEU A 100 -9.86 -5.26 -22.69
CA LEU A 100 -10.53 -4.10 -22.10
C LEU A 100 -9.72 -2.82 -22.27
N PHE A 101 -8.40 -2.87 -22.04
CA PHE A 101 -7.49 -1.74 -22.31
C PHE A 101 -7.50 -1.34 -23.79
N GLU A 102 -7.48 -2.30 -24.69
CA GLU A 102 -7.53 -2.04 -26.15
C GLU A 102 -8.82 -1.36 -26.57
N ARG A 103 -9.97 -1.86 -26.10
CA ARG A 103 -11.27 -1.22 -26.36
C ARG A 103 -11.35 0.19 -25.80
N TRP A 104 -10.80 0.42 -24.61
CA TRP A 104 -10.73 1.75 -24.01
C TRP A 104 -9.92 2.73 -24.88
N VAL A 105 -8.75 2.30 -25.36
CA VAL A 105 -7.92 3.10 -26.26
C VAL A 105 -8.63 3.34 -27.58
N ALA A 106 -9.23 2.30 -28.18
CA ALA A 106 -9.98 2.39 -29.44
C ALA A 106 -11.19 3.33 -29.34
N ALA A 107 -11.85 3.37 -28.18
CA ALA A 107 -12.98 4.27 -27.91
C ALA A 107 -12.56 5.74 -27.66
N GLY A 108 -11.26 6.07 -27.76
CA GLY A 108 -10.79 7.45 -27.60
C GLY A 108 -10.48 7.85 -26.17
N LEU A 109 -10.19 6.89 -25.30
CA LEU A 109 -9.81 7.10 -23.88
C LEU A 109 -10.93 7.71 -23.01
N PRO A 110 -12.18 7.23 -23.09
CA PRO A 110 -13.25 7.82 -22.29
C PRO A 110 -12.97 7.66 -20.77
N ARG A 111 -13.19 8.75 -20.03
CA ARG A 111 -13.00 8.73 -18.57
C ARG A 111 -14.02 7.82 -17.87
N GLY A 112 -15.27 7.87 -18.31
CA GLY A 112 -16.40 7.27 -17.61
C GLY A 112 -16.79 8.07 -16.37
N ASP A 113 -17.96 7.79 -15.84
CA ASP A 113 -18.42 8.43 -14.61
C ASP A 113 -17.61 7.88 -13.42
N ALA A 114 -16.76 8.72 -12.85
CA ALA A 114 -15.96 8.39 -11.66
C ALA A 114 -16.84 7.96 -10.46
N ALA A 115 -18.10 8.42 -10.43
CA ALA A 115 -19.09 8.01 -9.43
C ALA A 115 -19.45 6.51 -9.46
N ARG A 116 -19.17 5.78 -10.56
CA ARG A 116 -19.48 4.35 -10.69
C ARG A 116 -18.24 3.45 -10.50
N ALA A 117 -17.04 4.05 -10.46
CA ALA A 117 -15.77 3.36 -10.23
C ALA A 117 -15.34 3.37 -8.77
N GLU A 118 -16.10 3.99 -7.90
CA GLU A 118 -15.97 3.69 -6.49
C GLU A 118 -16.41 2.23 -6.30
N THR A 119 -15.45 1.29 -6.45
CA THR A 119 -15.53 0.05 -5.68
C THR A 119 -15.94 0.51 -4.29
N PRO A 120 -17.02 -0.02 -3.69
CA PRO A 120 -17.41 0.45 -2.37
C PRO A 120 -16.16 0.33 -1.52
N VAL A 121 -15.55 1.46 -1.20
CA VAL A 121 -14.59 1.56 -0.12
C VAL A 121 -15.41 1.02 1.03
N LYS A 122 -15.12 -0.24 1.41
CA LYS A 122 -15.77 -0.88 2.56
C LYS A 122 -15.77 0.20 3.62
N ALA A 123 -16.97 0.64 4.01
CA ALA A 123 -17.18 1.86 4.78
C ALA A 123 -16.05 2.03 5.78
N ALA A 124 -15.45 3.24 5.82
CA ALA A 124 -14.38 3.53 6.76
C ALA A 124 -14.81 2.96 8.11
N PRO A 125 -13.93 2.25 8.83
CA PRO A 125 -14.32 1.60 10.07
C PRO A 125 -15.06 2.63 10.92
N ALA A 126 -16.30 2.31 11.31
CA ALA A 126 -17.13 3.22 12.09
C ALA A 126 -16.30 3.66 13.30
N ARG A 127 -16.26 4.97 13.58
CA ARG A 127 -15.59 5.46 14.79
C ARG A 127 -16.17 4.70 15.97
N LEU A 128 -15.29 4.00 16.68
CA LEU A 128 -15.71 3.33 17.89
C LEU A 128 -16.22 4.36 18.89
N ALA A 129 -17.26 4.01 19.63
CA ALA A 129 -17.78 4.88 20.68
C ALA A 129 -16.66 5.22 21.70
N PRO A 130 -16.66 6.42 22.28
CA PRO A 130 -15.68 6.78 23.31
C PRO A 130 -15.64 5.72 24.43
N GLY A 131 -14.44 5.31 24.83
CA GLY A 131 -14.25 4.30 25.89
C GLY A 131 -14.24 2.84 25.41
N VAL A 132 -14.56 2.56 24.15
CA VAL A 132 -14.45 1.20 23.61
C VAL A 132 -12.98 0.82 23.41
N ALA A 133 -12.57 -0.31 24.00
CA ALA A 133 -11.22 -0.83 23.81
C ALA A 133 -11.00 -1.27 22.35
N VAL A 134 -9.96 -0.71 21.71
CA VAL A 134 -9.56 -1.12 20.38
C VAL A 134 -8.76 -2.41 20.45
N THR A 135 -9.26 -3.45 19.77
CA THR A 135 -8.62 -4.77 19.73
C THR A 135 -8.15 -5.10 18.33
N TYR A 136 -7.39 -6.19 18.15
CA TYR A 136 -6.96 -6.67 16.85
C TYR A 136 -8.13 -6.94 15.89
N ALA A 137 -9.29 -7.35 16.41
CA ALA A 137 -10.50 -7.57 15.59
C ALA A 137 -10.92 -6.31 14.81
N HIS A 138 -10.66 -5.11 15.36
CA HIS A 138 -11.01 -3.84 14.71
C HIS A 138 -10.03 -3.46 13.59
N VAL A 139 -8.73 -3.79 13.73
CA VAL A 139 -7.68 -3.42 12.75
C VAL A 139 -7.40 -4.53 11.73
N ALA A 140 -7.70 -5.80 12.06
CA ALA A 140 -7.48 -6.94 11.16
C ALA A 140 -8.12 -6.78 9.77
N PRO A 141 -9.35 -6.23 9.62
CA PRO A 141 -9.93 -5.98 8.31
C PRO A 141 -9.13 -4.99 7.46
N ILE A 142 -8.49 -3.98 8.08
CA ILE A 142 -7.62 -3.03 7.38
C ILE A 142 -6.37 -3.75 6.90
N PHE A 143 -5.71 -4.54 7.76
CA PHE A 143 -4.53 -5.30 7.37
C PHE A 143 -4.82 -6.31 6.26
N ALA A 144 -5.95 -7.03 6.34
CA ALA A 144 -6.37 -7.97 5.31
C ALA A 144 -6.62 -7.29 3.96
N ALA A 145 -7.30 -6.15 3.96
CA ALA A 145 -7.66 -5.45 2.73
C ALA A 145 -6.50 -4.65 2.11
N ARG A 146 -5.62 -4.07 2.94
CA ARG A 146 -4.65 -3.06 2.50
C ARG A 146 -3.19 -3.54 2.54
N CYS A 147 -2.87 -4.58 3.31
CA CYS A 147 -1.48 -4.96 3.61
C CYS A 147 -1.17 -6.41 3.23
N ALA A 148 -2.08 -7.35 3.54
CA ALA A 148 -1.83 -8.80 3.42
C ALA A 148 -1.53 -9.24 1.98
N LYS A 149 -2.00 -8.51 0.97
CA LYS A 149 -1.68 -8.81 -0.44
C LYS A 149 -0.18 -8.86 -0.75
N CYS A 150 0.63 -8.05 0.00
CA CYS A 150 2.09 -8.08 -0.09
C CYS A 150 2.73 -8.69 1.16
N HIS A 151 2.12 -8.50 2.33
CA HIS A 151 2.63 -8.94 3.62
C HIS A 151 2.00 -10.28 4.07
N ALA A 152 2.05 -11.28 3.20
CA ALA A 152 1.65 -12.67 3.43
C ALA A 152 2.78 -13.62 3.01
N ASP A 153 2.70 -14.91 3.36
CA ASP A 153 3.70 -15.92 2.98
C ASP A 153 3.84 -16.06 1.45
N LYS A 154 2.72 -15.88 0.74
CA LYS A 154 2.64 -15.88 -0.73
C LYS A 154 1.91 -14.61 -1.18
N GLY A 155 2.55 -13.48 -0.98
CA GLY A 155 2.03 -12.20 -1.46
C GLY A 155 2.24 -12.00 -2.96
N VAL A 156 1.66 -10.93 -3.52
CA VAL A 156 1.79 -10.60 -4.95
C VAL A 156 3.23 -10.35 -5.40
N MET A 157 4.15 -10.10 -4.47
CA MET A 157 5.58 -9.91 -4.72
C MET A 157 6.42 -11.13 -4.29
N GLY A 158 5.80 -12.27 -4.01
CA GLY A 158 6.46 -13.42 -3.43
C GLY A 158 6.37 -13.41 -1.89
N PRO A 159 7.42 -13.88 -1.17
CA PRO A 159 7.46 -13.83 0.28
C PRO A 159 7.31 -12.42 0.83
N ALA A 160 6.70 -12.30 2.00
CA ALA A 160 6.50 -11.00 2.65
C ALA A 160 7.81 -10.19 2.71
N PRO A 161 7.80 -8.90 2.30
CA PRO A 161 8.99 -8.06 2.36
C PRO A 161 9.60 -8.07 3.76
N GLU A 162 10.93 -8.32 3.84
CA GLU A 162 11.68 -8.49 5.11
C GLU A 162 11.06 -9.53 6.06
N GLY A 163 10.31 -10.51 5.54
CA GLY A 163 9.63 -11.52 6.33
C GLY A 163 8.48 -11.00 7.20
N TYR A 164 8.09 -9.73 7.07
CA TYR A 164 7.06 -9.13 7.90
C TYR A 164 5.65 -9.41 7.36
N ARG A 165 4.88 -10.19 8.10
CA ARG A 165 3.52 -10.60 7.74
C ARG A 165 2.49 -9.82 8.55
N LEU A 166 1.38 -9.46 7.89
CA LEU A 166 0.25 -8.75 8.48
C LEU A 166 -1.05 -9.58 8.33
N THR A 167 -0.91 -10.90 8.43
CA THR A 167 -2.00 -11.87 8.23
C THR A 167 -2.62 -12.37 9.53
N SER A 168 -1.98 -12.14 10.67
CA SER A 168 -2.50 -12.52 11.98
C SER A 168 -1.94 -11.62 13.07
N TYR A 169 -2.56 -11.63 14.25
CA TYR A 169 -2.11 -10.90 15.44
C TYR A 169 -0.64 -11.23 15.79
N ALA A 170 -0.34 -12.52 15.91
CA ALA A 170 1.01 -12.97 16.25
C ALA A 170 2.04 -12.54 15.18
N ALA A 171 1.71 -12.64 13.90
CA ALA A 171 2.60 -12.23 12.82
C ALA A 171 2.82 -10.71 12.79
N THR A 172 1.78 -9.91 13.10
CA THR A 172 1.87 -8.45 13.18
C THR A 172 2.79 -7.98 14.31
N LEU A 173 2.82 -8.71 15.44
CA LEU A 173 3.67 -8.41 16.60
C LEU A 173 5.01 -9.15 16.61
N ALA A 174 5.29 -9.96 15.57
CA ALA A 174 6.53 -10.73 15.51
C ALA A 174 7.79 -9.83 15.54
N THR A 175 8.77 -10.23 16.33
CA THR A 175 10.02 -9.48 16.58
C THR A 175 11.26 -10.26 16.10
N VAL A 176 11.11 -11.07 15.03
CA VAL A 176 12.17 -12.01 14.56
C VAL A 176 13.50 -11.31 14.31
N ASP A 177 13.48 -10.16 13.63
CA ASP A 177 14.68 -9.34 13.36
C ASP A 177 14.63 -8.00 14.09
N ARG A 178 13.45 -7.41 14.22
CA ARG A 178 13.21 -6.15 14.92
C ARG A 178 11.71 -5.95 15.20
N VAL A 179 11.42 -5.03 16.08
CA VAL A 179 10.04 -4.61 16.37
C VAL A 179 9.52 -3.68 15.28
N ARG A 180 8.29 -3.92 14.83
CA ARG A 180 7.57 -3.04 13.92
C ARG A 180 6.32 -2.42 14.52
N VAL A 181 5.82 -3.01 15.60
CA VAL A 181 4.73 -2.49 16.45
C VAL A 181 5.22 -2.47 17.88
N VAL A 182 5.23 -1.31 18.49
CA VAL A 182 5.60 -1.11 19.91
C VAL A 182 4.33 -0.84 20.71
N PRO A 183 3.81 -1.81 21.47
CA PRO A 183 2.61 -1.61 22.29
C PRO A 183 2.70 -0.37 23.17
N GLY A 184 1.67 0.48 23.16
CA GLY A 184 1.62 1.74 23.87
C GLY A 184 2.37 2.92 23.22
N LYS A 185 3.12 2.70 22.13
CA LYS A 185 4.00 3.73 21.52
C LYS A 185 3.87 3.81 19.99
N PRO A 186 2.82 4.41 19.44
CA PRO A 186 2.61 4.51 17.98
C PRO A 186 3.80 5.19 17.28
N LEU A 187 4.36 6.28 17.84
CA LEU A 187 5.49 6.99 17.22
C LEU A 187 6.78 6.15 17.16
N ALA A 188 6.96 5.19 18.06
CA ALA A 188 8.07 4.23 18.03
C ALA A 188 7.79 3.01 17.16
N SER A 189 6.59 2.89 16.58
CA SER A 189 6.18 1.77 15.73
C SER A 189 6.51 2.06 14.27
N GLU A 190 7.40 1.26 13.66
CA GLU A 190 7.75 1.39 12.23
C GLU A 190 6.49 1.31 11.34
N LEU A 191 5.52 0.46 11.69
CA LEU A 191 4.25 0.34 10.99
C LEU A 191 3.55 1.71 10.86
N VAL A 192 3.39 2.44 11.96
CA VAL A 192 2.73 3.75 11.98
C VAL A 192 3.51 4.76 11.13
N ARG A 193 4.83 4.79 11.29
CA ARG A 193 5.69 5.68 10.52
C ARG A 193 5.58 5.46 9.01
N ARG A 194 5.42 4.20 8.59
CA ARG A 194 5.22 3.84 7.18
C ARG A 194 3.85 4.28 6.66
N ILE A 195 2.77 4.01 7.38
CA ILE A 195 1.43 4.37 6.91
C ILE A 195 1.20 5.90 6.93
N ARG A 196 1.85 6.62 7.84
CA ARG A 196 1.86 8.09 7.85
C ARG A 196 2.77 8.72 6.80
N GLY A 197 3.66 7.95 6.17
CA GLY A 197 4.64 8.46 5.20
C GLY A 197 5.86 9.14 5.85
N GLN A 198 6.04 9.05 7.16
CA GLN A 198 7.24 9.50 7.87
C GLN A 198 8.45 8.62 7.52
N ALA A 199 8.24 7.33 7.31
CA ALA A 199 9.25 6.40 6.81
C ALA A 199 9.02 6.08 5.33
N ARG A 200 10.09 5.99 4.55
CA ARG A 200 10.06 5.70 3.10
C ARG A 200 10.45 4.23 2.83
N PRO A 201 9.78 3.57 1.87
CA PRO A 201 8.60 3.99 1.14
C PRO A 201 7.37 4.11 2.07
N ARG A 202 6.42 5.01 1.73
CA ARG A 202 5.12 5.05 2.41
C ARG A 202 4.35 3.78 2.10
N MET A 203 3.56 3.30 3.09
CA MET A 203 2.70 2.13 2.92
C MET A 203 1.21 2.54 2.97
N PRO A 204 0.35 1.77 2.28
CA PRO A 204 0.66 0.67 1.38
C PRO A 204 1.46 1.16 0.16
N PHE A 205 2.36 0.31 -0.35
CA PHE A 205 3.30 0.69 -1.42
C PHE A 205 2.61 1.01 -2.76
N ASP A 206 1.42 0.49 -2.97
CA ASP A 206 0.56 0.71 -4.13
C ASP A 206 -0.41 1.92 -3.99
N GLY A 207 -0.24 2.72 -2.94
CA GLY A 207 -0.93 4.01 -2.84
C GLY A 207 -0.42 5.04 -3.85
N PRO A 208 -1.19 6.12 -4.17
CA PRO A 208 -2.55 6.39 -3.70
C PRO A 208 -3.64 5.48 -4.33
N PRO A 209 -4.77 5.23 -3.66
CA PRO A 209 -5.12 5.81 -2.37
C PRO A 209 -4.38 5.14 -1.21
N TYR A 210 -3.80 5.96 -0.33
CA TYR A 210 -3.24 5.48 0.94
C TYR A 210 -4.36 5.17 1.94
N LEU A 211 -4.01 4.75 3.14
CA LEU A 211 -4.98 4.62 4.21
C LEU A 211 -5.62 5.99 4.51
N THR A 212 -6.91 5.96 4.83
CA THR A 212 -7.62 7.15 5.31
C THR A 212 -7.12 7.54 6.71
N ASP A 213 -7.36 8.78 7.09
CA ASP A 213 -7.00 9.24 8.44
C ASP A 213 -7.72 8.45 9.54
N ASP A 214 -8.95 7.98 9.28
CA ASP A 214 -9.69 7.14 10.22
C ASP A 214 -9.07 5.74 10.35
N GLU A 215 -8.63 5.13 9.24
CA GLU A 215 -7.89 3.85 9.28
C GLU A 215 -6.55 3.99 10.03
N ILE A 216 -5.80 5.07 9.77
CA ILE A 216 -4.54 5.35 10.46
C ILE A 216 -4.79 5.56 11.96
N ARG A 217 -5.76 6.39 12.33
CA ARG A 217 -6.13 6.63 13.73
C ARG A 217 -6.51 5.34 14.44
N LEU A 218 -7.33 4.49 13.82
CA LEU A 218 -7.75 3.22 14.43
C LEU A 218 -6.56 2.31 14.74
N ILE A 219 -5.58 2.24 13.83
CA ILE A 219 -4.34 1.48 14.05
C ILE A 219 -3.52 2.11 15.18
N GLU A 220 -3.43 3.44 15.24
CA GLU A 220 -2.72 4.14 16.31
C GLU A 220 -3.38 3.98 17.67
N ASP A 221 -4.73 4.06 17.72
CA ASP A 221 -5.50 3.83 18.94
C ASP A 221 -5.32 2.40 19.43
N TRP A 222 -5.33 1.41 18.52
CA TRP A 222 -5.01 0.03 18.85
C TRP A 222 -3.63 -0.11 19.49
N ILE A 223 -2.61 0.51 18.89
CA ILE A 223 -1.24 0.47 19.44
C ILE A 223 -1.16 1.22 20.76
N THR A 224 -1.74 2.43 20.86
CA THR A 224 -1.77 3.26 22.07
C THR A 224 -2.37 2.53 23.25
N GLN A 225 -3.42 1.74 23.01
CA GLN A 225 -4.08 0.93 24.03
C GLN A 225 -3.37 -0.41 24.32
N GLY A 226 -2.12 -0.57 23.85
CA GLY A 226 -1.28 -1.74 24.13
C GLY A 226 -1.39 -2.85 23.09
N ALA A 227 -1.77 -2.54 21.86
CA ALA A 227 -1.86 -3.51 20.74
C ALA A 227 -2.61 -4.79 21.15
N ARG A 228 -3.83 -4.62 21.70
CA ARG A 228 -4.63 -5.69 22.31
C ARG A 228 -4.98 -6.80 21.32
N SER A 229 -4.95 -8.05 21.80
CA SER A 229 -5.44 -9.22 21.07
C SER A 229 -6.95 -9.10 20.76
N THR A 230 -7.49 -10.05 20.03
CA THR A 230 -8.95 -10.14 19.77
C THR A 230 -9.75 -10.25 21.07
N GLU A 231 -9.19 -10.92 22.06
CA GLU A 231 -9.78 -11.14 23.40
C GLU A 231 -9.59 -9.93 24.33
N GLY A 232 -8.93 -8.85 23.86
CA GLY A 232 -8.73 -7.63 24.62
C GLY A 232 -7.48 -7.62 25.52
N VAL A 233 -6.62 -8.64 25.44
CA VAL A 233 -5.39 -8.72 26.24
C VAL A 233 -4.31 -7.83 25.61
N ALA A 234 -3.73 -6.92 26.40
CA ALA A 234 -2.65 -6.06 25.93
C ALA A 234 -1.36 -6.87 25.69
N ALA A 235 -0.65 -6.53 24.62
CA ALA A 235 0.64 -7.13 24.32
C ALA A 235 1.74 -6.60 25.27
N ALA A 236 2.69 -7.46 25.62
CA ALA A 236 3.88 -7.04 26.34
C ALA A 236 4.78 -6.16 25.46
N VAL A 237 5.39 -5.14 26.08
CA VAL A 237 6.42 -4.35 25.39
C VAL A 237 7.67 -5.20 25.25
N PRO A 238 8.21 -5.41 24.04
CA PRO A 238 9.38 -6.26 23.82
C PRO A 238 10.68 -5.51 24.18
N THR A 239 10.92 -5.27 25.46
CA THR A 239 12.13 -4.62 25.99
C THR A 239 13.38 -5.36 25.51
N GLY A 240 14.43 -4.63 25.15
CA GLY A 240 15.68 -5.18 24.58
C GLY A 240 15.61 -5.50 23.09
N ALA A 241 14.42 -5.56 22.50
CA ALA A 241 14.29 -5.88 21.08
C ALA A 241 14.85 -4.77 20.17
N ALA A 242 15.45 -5.17 19.06
CA ALA A 242 15.99 -4.23 18.07
C ALA A 242 14.89 -3.39 17.41
N VAL A 243 15.19 -2.13 17.13
CA VAL A 243 14.37 -1.22 16.34
C VAL A 243 15.17 -0.64 15.17
N ARG A 244 14.49 -0.38 14.07
CA ARG A 244 15.01 0.40 12.94
C ARG A 244 13.93 1.36 12.48
N LEU A 245 14.12 2.63 12.74
CA LEU A 245 13.16 3.68 12.42
C LEU A 245 13.75 4.64 11.39
N HIS A 246 12.88 5.22 10.59
CA HIS A 246 13.22 6.27 9.64
C HIS A 246 12.29 7.46 9.85
N GLY A 247 12.78 8.65 9.55
CA GLY A 247 11.99 9.86 9.65
C GLY A 247 12.84 11.12 9.59
N THR A 248 12.23 12.25 9.90
CA THR A 248 12.91 13.55 9.93
C THR A 248 13.44 13.83 11.32
N LEU A 249 14.73 14.14 11.41
CA LEU A 249 15.37 14.53 12.65
C LEU A 249 14.90 15.92 13.05
N GLY A 250 14.39 16.05 14.26
CA GLY A 250 14.05 17.31 14.90
C GLY A 250 15.14 17.80 15.85
N ALA A 251 14.89 18.94 16.50
CA ALA A 251 15.74 19.43 17.59
C ALA A 251 15.75 18.46 18.77
N ARG A 252 16.79 18.55 19.61
CA ARG A 252 16.92 17.75 20.84
C ARG A 252 16.77 16.24 20.64
N TRP A 253 17.31 15.73 19.54
CA TRP A 253 17.25 14.29 19.21
C TRP A 253 15.82 13.72 19.19
N GLN A 254 14.95 14.34 18.41
CA GLN A 254 13.60 13.82 18.15
C GLN A 254 13.50 13.29 16.72
N LEU A 255 12.76 12.21 16.53
CA LEU A 255 12.44 11.67 15.21
C LEU A 255 10.95 11.86 14.95
N ASP A 256 10.57 12.89 14.18
CA ASP A 256 9.16 13.32 13.98
C ASP A 256 8.38 13.36 15.31
N GLY A 257 8.94 14.00 16.32
CA GLY A 257 8.33 14.13 17.64
C GLY A 257 8.59 12.96 18.62
N LEU A 258 9.15 11.83 18.17
CA LEU A 258 9.57 10.75 19.06
C LEU A 258 10.91 11.12 19.73
N PRO A 259 10.97 11.27 21.07
CA PRO A 259 12.24 11.45 21.76
C PRO A 259 13.16 10.23 21.62
N LEU A 260 14.43 10.48 21.37
CA LEU A 260 15.46 9.45 21.22
C LEU A 260 16.46 9.56 22.38
N ALA A 261 16.81 8.43 23.00
CA ALA A 261 17.90 8.37 23.96
C ALA A 261 19.25 8.24 23.21
N VAL A 262 19.89 9.39 22.97
CA VAL A 262 21.21 9.48 22.34
C VAL A 262 22.26 9.74 23.42
N GLY A 263 23.26 8.87 23.52
CA GLY A 263 24.29 8.93 24.54
C GLY A 263 25.71 8.81 23.97
N ALA A 264 26.71 8.80 24.84
CA ALA A 264 28.12 8.76 24.46
C ALA A 264 28.52 7.54 23.59
N ARG A 265 27.75 6.46 23.67
CA ARG A 265 27.97 5.21 22.88
C ARG A 265 27.24 5.22 21.55
N THR A 266 26.39 6.22 21.28
CA THR A 266 25.67 6.33 20.01
C THR A 266 26.62 6.67 18.88
N ARG A 267 26.66 5.83 17.84
CA ARG A 267 27.39 6.14 16.62
C ARG A 267 26.57 7.06 15.73
N ILE A 268 27.14 8.24 15.42
CA ILE A 268 26.52 9.22 14.55
C ILE A 268 27.29 9.26 13.21
N ASP A 269 26.60 8.93 12.10
CA ASP A 269 27.19 8.89 10.78
C ASP A 269 26.63 10.02 9.89
N LYS A 270 27.51 10.65 9.09
CA LYS A 270 27.17 11.70 8.11
C LYS A 270 26.62 12.99 8.75
N ALA A 271 27.01 13.30 10.00
CA ALA A 271 26.66 14.52 10.73
C ALA A 271 25.22 15.02 10.48
N PRO A 272 24.19 14.24 10.88
CA PRO A 272 22.80 14.63 10.65
C PRO A 272 22.43 15.89 11.43
N ALA A 273 21.67 16.78 10.80
CA ALA A 273 21.15 18.01 11.37
C ALA A 273 19.62 17.99 11.45
N PRO A 274 18.99 18.86 12.27
CA PRO A 274 17.54 19.02 12.24
C PRO A 274 17.04 19.32 10.81
N GLY A 275 15.98 18.63 10.40
CA GLY A 275 15.45 18.64 9.04
C GLY A 275 15.94 17.50 8.15
N ASP A 276 17.04 16.85 8.49
CA ASP A 276 17.54 15.71 7.70
C ASP A 276 16.64 14.45 7.86
N TYR A 277 16.49 13.72 6.75
CA TYR A 277 15.91 12.39 6.79
C TYR A 277 16.96 11.40 7.26
N VAL A 278 16.65 10.67 8.34
CA VAL A 278 17.62 9.80 9.03
C VAL A 278 17.11 8.37 9.20
N GLU A 279 18.04 7.45 9.38
CA GLU A 279 17.84 6.11 9.93
C GLU A 279 18.33 6.07 11.36
N VAL A 280 17.50 5.57 12.25
CA VAL A 280 17.80 5.28 13.65
C VAL A 280 17.80 3.77 13.86
N ARG A 281 18.88 3.22 14.41
CA ARG A 281 18.95 1.84 14.88
C ARG A 281 19.25 1.85 16.36
N GLY A 282 18.64 0.94 17.09
CA GLY A 282 18.80 0.83 18.52
C GLY A 282 17.97 -0.28 19.13
N ARG A 283 17.69 -0.16 20.39
CA ARG A 283 16.87 -1.11 21.15
C ARG A 283 15.77 -0.39 21.92
N LEU A 284 14.71 -1.13 22.22
CA LEU A 284 13.69 -0.67 23.15
C LEU A 284 14.22 -0.86 24.58
N GLY A 285 14.44 0.24 25.26
CA GLY A 285 14.71 0.26 26.68
C GLY A 285 13.44 0.18 27.52
N GLU A 286 13.58 0.48 28.81
CA GLU A 286 12.45 0.58 29.72
C GLU A 286 11.44 1.64 29.28
N ALA A 287 10.19 1.47 29.62
CA ALA A 287 9.07 2.32 29.21
C ALA A 287 8.99 2.55 27.68
N ALA A 288 9.55 1.61 26.89
CA ALA A 288 9.64 1.68 25.43
C ALA A 288 10.35 2.94 24.90
N VAL A 289 11.36 3.43 25.63
CA VAL A 289 12.28 4.46 25.13
C VAL A 289 13.18 3.85 24.06
N VAL A 290 13.44 4.59 22.98
CA VAL A 290 14.36 4.15 21.93
C VAL A 290 15.78 4.55 22.31
N GLU A 291 16.56 3.58 22.77
CA GLU A 291 18.00 3.71 23.04
C GLU A 291 18.77 3.60 21.74
N VAL A 292 19.39 4.69 21.29
CA VAL A 292 20.01 4.78 19.97
C VAL A 292 21.43 4.23 19.99
N GLU A 293 21.67 3.18 19.22
CA GLU A 293 23.00 2.64 18.94
C GLU A 293 23.64 3.35 17.74
N ARG A 294 22.83 3.69 16.72
CA ARG A 294 23.31 4.35 15.51
C ARG A 294 22.28 5.32 14.94
N LEU A 295 22.73 6.52 14.57
CA LEU A 295 21.98 7.53 13.84
C LEU A 295 22.72 7.87 12.54
N ARG A 296 22.03 7.83 11.41
CA ARG A 296 22.64 8.06 10.10
C ARG A 296 21.74 8.88 9.18
N ARG A 297 22.27 9.94 8.56
CA ARG A 297 21.58 10.65 7.47
C ARG A 297 21.49 9.77 6.21
N ARG A 298 20.31 9.74 5.61
CA ARG A 298 19.97 8.94 4.42
C ARG A 298 19.87 9.77 3.17
#